data_66dbe9c86636bab4d682db591dd06b66
#
_entry.id   66dbe9c86636bab4d682db591dd06b66
#
_cell.length_a   1.000
_cell.length_b   1.000
_cell.length_c   1.000
_cell.angle_alpha   90.00
_cell.angle_beta   90.00
_cell.angle_gamma   90.00
#
_symmetry.space_group_name_H-M   'P 1'
#
loop_
_entity.id
_entity.type
_entity.pdbx_description
1 polymer ?
#
loop_
_entity_poly.entity_id
_entity_poly.type
_entity_poly.pdbx_seq_one_letter_code
_entity_poly.pdbx_strand_id
1 'polypeptide(L)'
;MSRYYLKKFTERWEKEQKRSCVINVSSVTALRASAKTSIYAGTKAFNRLFSHGMNKEYNKYVDIHTVLPMSVKTQMNSGRYFGSIFAHQHATSVINHLGWGQDETFGHWWHGMQNNLQLFAPTNYLMNRINHSRRMDFERE
;
A
#
# COMPACT_ATOMS: atom_id res chain seq x y z
N MET A 1 8.25 -11.35 -14.29
CA MET A 1 7.97 -12.18 -13.08
C MET A 1 6.48 -12.45 -12.92
N SER A 2 5.62 -11.43 -12.87
CA SER A 2 4.15 -11.60 -12.66
C SER A 2 3.50 -12.55 -13.67
N ARG A 3 3.78 -12.42 -14.98
CA ARG A 3 3.20 -13.28 -16.02
C ARG A 3 3.48 -14.78 -15.82
N TYR A 4 4.66 -15.15 -15.34
CA TYR A 4 5.03 -16.54 -15.07
C TYR A 4 4.22 -17.13 -13.91
N TYR A 5 4.10 -16.40 -12.80
CA TYR A 5 3.33 -16.89 -11.64
C TYR A 5 1.83 -16.92 -11.92
N LEU A 6 1.30 -15.93 -12.64
CA LEU A 6 -0.13 -15.94 -13.01
C LEU A 6 -0.50 -17.14 -13.86
N LYS A 7 0.36 -17.51 -14.82
CA LYS A 7 0.14 -18.74 -15.60
C LYS A 7 0.08 -19.97 -14.69
N LYS A 8 1.04 -20.14 -13.77
CA LYS A 8 1.04 -21.25 -12.80
C LYS A 8 -0.20 -21.27 -11.91
N PHE A 9 -0.66 -20.11 -11.46
CA PHE A 9 -1.83 -20.00 -10.58
C PHE A 9 -3.12 -20.32 -11.36
N THR A 10 -3.23 -19.92 -12.62
CA THR A 10 -4.32 -20.29 -13.51
C THR A 10 -4.35 -21.81 -13.75
N GLU A 11 -3.20 -22.41 -14.09
CA GLU A 11 -3.07 -23.86 -14.25
C GLU A 11 -3.44 -24.63 -12.97
N ARG A 12 -3.05 -24.10 -11.81
CA ARG A 12 -3.43 -24.70 -10.52
C ARG A 12 -4.93 -24.64 -10.27
N TRP A 13 -5.56 -23.51 -10.56
CA TRP A 13 -7.01 -23.38 -10.48
C TRP A 13 -7.72 -24.40 -11.39
N GLU A 14 -7.28 -24.51 -12.64
CA GLU A 14 -7.88 -25.41 -13.61
C GLU A 14 -7.75 -26.90 -13.19
N LYS A 15 -6.60 -27.28 -12.63
CA LYS A 15 -6.33 -28.66 -12.21
C LYS A 15 -6.88 -29.03 -10.84
N GLU A 16 -6.76 -28.13 -9.87
CA GLU A 16 -7.00 -28.45 -8.46
C GLU A 16 -8.21 -27.69 -7.88
N GLN A 17 -8.79 -26.75 -8.60
CA GLN A 17 -9.84 -25.81 -8.13
C GLN A 17 -9.41 -25.04 -6.87
N LYS A 18 -8.09 -24.83 -6.69
CA LYS A 18 -7.50 -24.08 -5.55
C LYS A 18 -7.08 -22.70 -5.99
N ARG A 19 -7.64 -21.69 -5.34
CA ARG A 19 -7.25 -20.28 -5.58
C ARG A 19 -5.85 -20.02 -5.01
N SER A 20 -5.14 -19.15 -5.69
CA SER A 20 -3.88 -18.58 -5.24
C SER A 20 -4.08 -17.10 -4.97
N CYS A 21 -3.22 -16.50 -4.15
CA CYS A 21 -3.28 -15.07 -3.88
C CYS A 21 -1.95 -14.39 -4.19
N VAL A 22 -2.02 -13.19 -4.75
CA VAL A 22 -0.89 -12.27 -4.95
C VAL A 22 -1.14 -11.04 -4.11
N ILE A 23 -0.23 -10.73 -3.19
CA ILE A 23 -0.28 -9.52 -2.39
C ILE A 23 0.74 -8.52 -2.94
N ASN A 24 0.24 -7.41 -3.47
CA ASN A 24 1.08 -6.30 -3.94
C ASN A 24 1.10 -5.18 -2.89
N VAL A 25 2.29 -4.87 -2.39
CA VAL A 25 2.47 -3.83 -1.39
C VAL A 25 2.72 -2.48 -2.07
N SER A 26 1.69 -1.65 -2.12
CA SER A 26 1.76 -0.27 -2.56
C SER A 26 2.06 0.69 -1.38
N SER A 27 1.35 1.79 -1.25
CA SER A 27 1.42 2.75 -0.15
C SER A 27 0.25 3.72 -0.22
N VAL A 28 -0.13 4.34 0.89
CA VAL A 28 -1.08 5.48 0.89
C VAL A 28 -0.59 6.66 0.05
N THR A 29 0.72 6.79 -0.19
CA THR A 29 1.28 7.80 -1.09
C THR A 29 0.86 7.60 -2.54
N ALA A 30 0.39 6.42 -2.92
CA ALA A 30 -0.21 6.15 -4.23
C ALA A 30 -1.55 6.87 -4.43
N LEU A 31 -2.20 7.30 -3.36
CA LEU A 31 -3.48 8.03 -3.38
C LEU A 31 -3.29 9.54 -3.47
N ARG A 32 -2.12 10.05 -3.04
CA ARG A 32 -1.85 11.49 -2.93
C ARG A 32 -0.36 11.75 -3.10
N ALA A 33 -0.03 12.62 -4.01
CA ALA A 33 1.33 13.12 -4.16
C ALA A 33 1.67 14.07 -3.01
N SER A 34 2.91 14.01 -2.52
CA SER A 34 3.46 14.99 -1.60
C SER A 34 4.83 15.46 -2.08
N ALA A 35 5.22 16.68 -1.68
CA ALA A 35 6.53 17.22 -2.00
C ALA A 35 7.63 16.25 -1.55
N LYS A 36 8.71 16.17 -2.33
CA LYS A 36 9.89 15.31 -2.09
C LYS A 36 9.64 13.79 -2.21
N THR A 37 8.40 13.35 -2.49
CA THR A 37 8.07 11.91 -2.65
C THR A 37 7.47 11.58 -4.02
N SER A 38 7.55 12.48 -4.98
CA SER A 38 6.86 12.36 -6.29
C SER A 38 7.22 11.06 -7.02
N ILE A 39 8.51 10.73 -7.12
CA ILE A 39 8.97 9.50 -7.78
C ILE A 39 8.46 8.27 -7.04
N TYR A 40 8.62 8.25 -5.71
CA TYR A 40 8.12 7.15 -4.88
C TYR A 40 6.60 6.99 -5.01
N ALA A 41 5.84 8.09 -4.90
CA ALA A 41 4.40 8.09 -5.07
C ALA A 41 3.99 7.58 -6.46
N GLY A 42 4.69 8.01 -7.52
CA GLY A 42 4.48 7.54 -8.89
C GLY A 42 4.70 6.03 -9.03
N THR A 43 5.79 5.48 -8.47
CA THR A 43 6.04 4.03 -8.50
C THR A 43 4.97 3.24 -7.72
N LYS A 44 4.51 3.77 -6.59
CA LYS A 44 3.45 3.14 -5.78
C LYS A 44 2.07 3.25 -6.44
N ALA A 45 1.78 4.36 -7.12
CA ALA A 45 0.56 4.52 -7.92
C ALA A 45 0.54 3.54 -9.11
N PHE A 46 1.67 3.39 -9.82
CA PHE A 46 1.80 2.37 -10.85
C PHE A 46 1.51 0.97 -10.31
N ASN A 47 2.13 0.60 -9.19
CA ASN A 47 1.93 -0.71 -8.57
C ASN A 47 0.47 -0.96 -8.19
N ARG A 48 -0.20 0.05 -7.65
CA ARG A 48 -1.62 0.02 -7.31
C ARG A 48 -2.50 -0.21 -8.55
N LEU A 49 -2.37 0.64 -9.57
CA LEU A 49 -3.18 0.57 -10.79
C LEU A 49 -2.91 -0.72 -11.58
N PHE A 50 -1.65 -1.14 -11.65
CA PHE A 50 -1.27 -2.41 -12.25
C PHE A 50 -1.99 -3.59 -11.56
N SER A 51 -1.99 -3.61 -10.23
CA SER A 51 -2.67 -4.65 -9.45
C SER A 51 -4.18 -4.68 -9.71
N HIS A 52 -4.82 -3.52 -9.76
CA HIS A 52 -6.24 -3.43 -10.11
C HIS A 52 -6.55 -3.92 -11.53
N GLY A 53 -5.70 -3.57 -12.50
CA GLY A 53 -5.82 -4.08 -13.87
C GLY A 53 -5.71 -5.61 -13.91
N MET A 54 -4.67 -6.13 -13.27
CA MET A 54 -4.43 -7.59 -13.18
C MET A 54 -5.58 -8.31 -12.46
N ASN A 55 -6.14 -7.71 -11.41
CA ASN A 55 -7.28 -8.31 -10.72
C ASN A 55 -8.51 -8.41 -11.63
N LYS A 56 -8.81 -7.39 -12.43
CA LYS A 56 -9.91 -7.45 -13.40
C LYS A 56 -9.73 -8.55 -14.45
N GLU A 57 -8.48 -8.82 -14.86
CA GLU A 57 -8.18 -9.85 -15.86
C GLU A 57 -8.20 -11.26 -15.28
N TYR A 58 -7.75 -11.44 -14.04
CA TYR A 58 -7.46 -12.76 -13.46
C TYR A 58 -8.31 -13.13 -12.24
N ASN A 59 -9.26 -12.30 -11.81
CA ASN A 59 -10.05 -12.52 -10.58
C ASN A 59 -10.80 -13.87 -10.53
N LYS A 60 -11.07 -14.46 -11.69
CA LYS A 60 -11.65 -15.80 -11.77
C LYS A 60 -10.73 -16.88 -11.19
N TYR A 61 -9.42 -16.72 -11.34
CA TYR A 61 -8.40 -17.73 -11.07
C TYR A 61 -7.52 -17.41 -9.86
N VAL A 62 -7.24 -16.13 -9.65
CA VAL A 62 -6.26 -15.64 -8.70
C VAL A 62 -6.80 -14.43 -7.97
N ASP A 63 -6.66 -14.39 -6.66
CA ASP A 63 -6.95 -13.21 -5.85
C ASP A 63 -5.75 -12.27 -5.88
N ILE A 64 -5.91 -11.08 -6.45
CA ILE A 64 -4.84 -10.07 -6.48
C ILE A 64 -5.23 -8.94 -5.53
N HIS A 65 -4.55 -8.90 -4.39
CA HIS A 65 -4.83 -7.99 -3.30
C HIS A 65 -3.78 -6.88 -3.21
N THR A 66 -4.23 -5.63 -3.19
CA THR A 66 -3.36 -4.46 -3.05
C THR A 66 -3.38 -3.95 -1.63
N VAL A 67 -2.22 -3.75 -1.03
CA VAL A 67 -2.09 -3.21 0.32
C VAL A 67 -1.52 -1.81 0.26
N LEU A 68 -2.15 -0.87 0.96
CA LEU A 68 -1.77 0.55 1.05
C LEU A 68 -1.31 0.90 2.48
N PRO A 69 -0.14 0.44 2.93
CA PRO A 69 0.31 0.77 4.27
C PRO A 69 0.62 2.27 4.42
N MET A 70 0.41 2.77 5.61
CA MET A 70 1.00 4.00 6.11
C MET A 70 2.37 3.72 6.76
N SER A 71 2.68 4.34 7.89
CA SER A 71 3.94 4.14 8.56
C SER A 71 3.99 2.82 9.32
N VAL A 72 4.91 1.95 8.94
CA VAL A 72 5.21 0.68 9.59
C VAL A 72 6.62 0.71 10.15
N LYS A 73 6.81 0.28 11.40
CA LYS A 73 8.13 0.16 12.04
C LYS A 73 8.92 -0.98 11.42
N THR A 74 9.96 -0.60 10.69
CA THR A 74 10.88 -1.51 9.98
C THR A 74 12.31 -0.99 10.11
N GLN A 75 13.29 -1.70 9.60
CA GLN A 75 14.68 -1.22 9.53
C GLN A 75 14.78 0.09 8.69
N MET A 76 14.00 0.21 7.63
CA MET A 76 13.97 1.42 6.80
C MET A 76 13.27 2.59 7.49
N ASN A 77 12.35 2.31 8.40
CA ASN A 77 11.57 3.30 9.14
C ASN A 77 11.57 2.95 10.63
N SER A 78 12.46 3.57 11.39
CA SER A 78 12.66 3.34 12.83
C SER A 78 11.47 3.78 13.72
N GLY A 79 10.30 4.00 13.16
CA GLY A 79 9.10 4.38 13.92
C GLY A 79 9.07 5.85 14.36
N ARG A 80 9.80 6.72 13.66
CA ARG A 80 9.85 8.18 13.92
C ARG A 80 8.51 8.90 13.73
N TYR A 81 7.55 8.24 13.08
CA TYR A 81 6.24 8.84 12.84
C TYR A 81 5.24 8.40 13.89
N PHE A 82 4.51 9.37 14.41
CA PHE A 82 3.42 9.11 15.35
C PHE A 82 2.40 8.15 14.72
N GLY A 83 2.00 7.14 15.48
CA GLY A 83 1.01 6.16 15.03
C GLY A 83 1.56 5.07 14.10
N SER A 84 2.88 4.91 13.99
CA SER A 84 3.48 3.76 13.31
C SER A 84 3.16 2.46 14.04
N ILE A 85 2.76 1.43 13.30
CA ILE A 85 2.49 0.08 13.83
C ILE A 85 3.66 -0.86 13.59
N PHE A 86 3.72 -1.97 14.33
CA PHE A 86 4.76 -2.97 14.14
C PHE A 86 4.52 -3.79 12.86
N ALA A 87 5.59 -4.21 12.20
CA ALA A 87 5.52 -4.97 10.93
C ALA A 87 4.72 -6.26 11.06
N HIS A 88 4.88 -7.01 12.17
CA HIS A 88 4.13 -8.24 12.40
C HIS A 88 2.62 -7.99 12.55
N GLN A 89 2.22 -6.92 13.25
CA GLN A 89 0.80 -6.55 13.40
C GLN A 89 0.17 -6.22 12.05
N HIS A 90 0.90 -5.45 11.22
CA HIS A 90 0.44 -5.12 9.88
C HIS A 90 0.31 -6.38 9.02
N ALA A 91 1.34 -7.24 8.98
CA ALA A 91 1.34 -8.46 8.19
C ALA A 91 0.21 -9.42 8.60
N THR A 92 0.03 -9.66 9.91
CA THR A 92 -1.08 -10.49 10.42
C THR A 92 -2.43 -9.93 10.00
N SER A 93 -2.61 -8.60 10.12
CA SER A 93 -3.86 -7.97 9.71
C SER A 93 -4.12 -8.10 8.21
N VAL A 94 -3.10 -7.94 7.36
CA VAL A 94 -3.22 -8.15 5.91
C VAL A 94 -3.67 -9.57 5.61
N ILE A 95 -3.01 -10.57 6.21
CA ILE A 95 -3.32 -11.99 5.97
C ILE A 95 -4.76 -12.31 6.38
N ASN A 96 -5.21 -11.77 7.50
CA ASN A 96 -6.58 -11.99 8.00
C ASN A 96 -7.67 -11.36 7.12
N HIS A 97 -7.34 -10.39 6.27
CA HIS A 97 -8.27 -9.78 5.33
C HIS A 97 -8.30 -10.48 3.97
N LEU A 98 -7.42 -11.44 3.71
CA LEU A 98 -7.43 -12.17 2.45
C LEU A 98 -8.71 -12.99 2.31
N GLY A 99 -9.30 -12.95 1.13
CA GLY A 99 -10.54 -13.69 0.83
C GLY A 99 -11.83 -12.97 1.24
N TRP A 100 -11.79 -11.77 1.81
CA TRP A 100 -12.99 -10.98 2.16
C TRP A 100 -13.60 -10.24 0.98
N GLY A 101 -13.16 -10.52 -0.26
CA GLY A 101 -13.70 -9.91 -1.49
C GLY A 101 -13.29 -8.46 -1.72
N GLN A 102 -12.28 -7.97 -0.99
CA GLN A 102 -11.73 -6.64 -1.19
C GLN A 102 -10.45 -6.71 -2.00
N ASP A 103 -10.39 -5.95 -3.09
CA ASP A 103 -9.21 -5.89 -3.98
C ASP A 103 -8.10 -5.01 -3.39
N GLU A 104 -8.44 -4.12 -2.47
CA GLU A 104 -7.52 -3.15 -1.88
C GLU A 104 -7.83 -2.90 -0.41
N THR A 105 -6.80 -2.87 0.45
CA THR A 105 -6.92 -2.51 1.87
C THR A 105 -5.75 -1.68 2.35
N PHE A 106 -5.93 -0.99 3.48
CA PHE A 106 -4.83 -0.36 4.22
C PHE A 106 -4.02 -1.38 5.05
N GLY A 107 -4.43 -2.64 5.04
CA GLY A 107 -3.81 -3.73 5.80
C GLY A 107 -4.10 -3.72 7.29
N HIS A 108 -4.27 -2.57 7.91
CA HIS A 108 -4.58 -2.42 9.33
C HIS A 108 -5.61 -1.31 9.55
N TRP A 109 -6.59 -1.53 10.43
CA TRP A 109 -7.68 -0.58 10.70
C TRP A 109 -7.18 0.82 11.07
N TRP A 110 -6.08 0.89 11.84
CA TRP A 110 -5.44 2.15 12.25
C TRP A 110 -4.97 2.97 11.04
N HIS A 111 -4.39 2.32 10.04
CA HIS A 111 -3.98 2.98 8.80
C HIS A 111 -5.16 3.52 8.01
N GLY A 112 -6.27 2.77 7.98
CA GLY A 112 -7.53 3.24 7.37
C GLY A 112 -8.06 4.48 8.09
N MET A 113 -8.07 4.46 9.43
CA MET A 113 -8.49 5.60 10.24
C MET A 113 -7.59 6.83 10.01
N GLN A 114 -6.27 6.66 10.05
CA GLN A 114 -5.32 7.74 9.77
C GLN A 114 -5.52 8.33 8.36
N ASN A 115 -5.75 7.49 7.35
CA ASN A 115 -6.02 7.95 5.99
C ASN A 115 -7.30 8.79 5.93
N ASN A 116 -8.37 8.35 6.59
CA ASN A 116 -9.65 9.08 6.61
C ASN A 116 -9.51 10.40 7.38
N LEU A 117 -8.83 10.42 8.51
CA LEU A 117 -8.55 11.66 9.24
C LEU A 117 -7.76 12.66 8.38
N GLN A 118 -6.83 12.18 7.54
CA GLN A 118 -6.10 13.04 6.60
C GLN A 118 -6.99 13.61 5.47
N LEU A 119 -8.12 13.00 5.16
CA LEU A 119 -9.09 13.54 4.20
C LEU A 119 -9.84 14.75 4.77
N PHE A 120 -10.18 14.71 6.05
CA PHE A 120 -10.98 15.73 6.71
C PHE A 120 -10.15 16.88 7.32
N ALA A 121 -8.90 16.64 7.62
CA ALA A 121 -8.03 17.69 8.14
C ALA A 121 -7.37 18.46 6.99
N PRO A 122 -7.08 19.76 7.12
CA PRO A 122 -6.30 20.54 6.16
C PRO A 122 -4.81 20.14 6.22
N THR A 123 -4.55 18.84 6.30
CA THR A 123 -3.24 18.22 6.50
C THR A 123 -2.31 18.46 5.34
N ASN A 124 -2.84 18.62 4.11
CA ASN A 124 -2.01 19.02 2.97
C ASN A 124 -1.34 20.38 3.22
N TYR A 125 -2.06 21.31 3.85
CA TYR A 125 -1.50 22.60 4.25
C TYR A 125 -0.48 22.45 5.39
N LEU A 126 -0.80 21.66 6.42
CA LEU A 126 0.08 21.43 7.57
C LEU A 126 1.35 20.65 7.16
N MET A 127 1.19 19.59 6.38
CA MET A 127 2.31 18.78 5.85
C MET A 127 3.19 19.59 4.90
N ASN A 128 2.59 20.43 4.07
CA ASN A 128 3.36 21.36 3.21
C ASN A 128 4.13 22.40 4.04
N ARG A 129 3.56 22.93 5.13
CA ARG A 129 4.29 23.82 6.04
C ARG A 129 5.43 23.13 6.77
N ILE A 130 5.22 21.92 7.30
CA ILE A 130 6.26 21.12 7.96
C ILE A 130 7.39 20.77 6.98
N ASN A 131 7.05 20.41 5.76
CA ASN A 131 8.04 20.09 4.72
C ASN A 131 8.76 21.35 4.22
N HIS A 132 8.09 22.51 4.23
CA HIS A 132 8.71 23.79 3.87
C HIS A 132 9.70 24.25 4.96
N SER A 133 9.37 24.15 6.25
CA SER A 133 10.30 24.49 7.32
C SER A 133 11.56 23.62 7.29
N ARG A 134 11.41 22.31 7.07
CA ARG A 134 12.56 21.38 6.91
C ARG A 134 13.43 21.67 5.68
N ARG A 135 12.87 22.29 4.64
CA ARG A 135 13.63 22.73 3.47
C ARG A 135 14.51 23.92 3.78
N MET A 136 14.00 24.86 4.56
CA MET A 136 14.76 26.06 4.98
C MET A 136 15.94 25.71 5.89
N ASP A 137 15.82 24.63 6.69
CA ASP A 137 16.92 24.18 7.56
C ASP A 137 18.04 23.51 6.75
N PHE A 138 17.69 22.81 5.65
CA PHE A 138 18.67 22.12 4.78
C PHE A 138 19.43 23.07 3.83
N GLU A 139 18.86 24.23 3.51
CA GLU A 139 19.50 25.27 2.68
C GLU A 139 20.43 26.19 3.51
N ARG A 140 20.47 26.02 4.86
CA ARG A 140 21.31 26.79 5.78
C ARG A 140 22.56 26.06 6.26
N GLU A 141 22.70 24.77 5.97
CA GLU A 141 23.89 23.94 6.18
C GLU A 141 24.74 23.88 4.90
#